data_e87efc68d6eff67071c968f81b0ed77c
#
_entry.id   e87efc68d6eff67071c968f81b0ed77c
#
_cell.length_a   1.000
_cell.length_b   1.000
_cell.length_c   1.000
_cell.angle_alpha   90.00
_cell.angle_beta   90.00
_cell.angle_gamma   90.00
#
_symmetry.space_group_name_H-M   'P 1'
#
loop_
_entity.id
_entity.type
_entity.pdbx_description
1 polymer ?
#
loop_
_entity_poly.entity_id
_entity_poly.type
_entity_poly.pdbx_seq_one_letter_code
_entity_poly.pdbx_strand_id
1 'polypeptide(L)'
;MLGINNEDCFNTIQKIQDQGRKVGLVLTSPPYNTGRNSTDIKRRDTHEARYDIHLDNMTDSEYLDWTTALFHGFDNILRKNGVVLYNMSYGTDTTNTKEDYKPNEIMYKVINRVITETAFTIADTIVWKKSTALPNNTSKNKLTRLCEFVYVFVRKSELKSFETAKKVKSVAKTGQKFYENVYNFVEARNNDRTNKLNKATFSSELVLKLLDMYYTKGVVYDPFMGTGSTGVACEMLGIKWLGSEISTAQCEYARKRLEEL
;
A
#
# COMPACT_ATOMS: atom_id res chain seq x y z
N MET A 1 14.35 -15.39 3.62
CA MET A 1 13.89 -14.00 3.62
C MET A 1 12.97 -13.68 2.43
N LEU A 2 13.24 -14.18 1.20
CA LEU A 2 12.21 -14.05 0.14
C LEU A 2 10.94 -14.80 0.54
N GLY A 3 9.79 -14.30 0.08
CA GLY A 3 8.47 -14.82 0.42
C GLY A 3 7.92 -14.22 1.72
N ILE A 4 7.16 -15.00 2.47
CA ILE A 4 6.41 -14.58 3.66
C ILE A 4 7.30 -14.57 4.90
N ASN A 5 7.37 -13.43 5.58
CA ASN A 5 8.00 -13.27 6.89
C ASN A 5 6.91 -12.96 7.92
N ASN A 6 6.64 -13.90 8.83
CA ASN A 6 5.65 -13.70 9.90
C ASN A 6 6.27 -12.92 11.06
N GLU A 7 6.36 -11.63 10.90
CA GLU A 7 6.96 -10.72 11.87
C GLU A 7 6.56 -9.26 11.60
N ASP A 8 6.88 -8.39 12.55
CA ASP A 8 6.74 -6.96 12.35
C ASP A 8 7.63 -6.45 11.22
N CYS A 9 7.12 -5.51 10.42
CA CYS A 9 7.81 -4.96 9.26
C CYS A 9 9.15 -4.29 9.59
N PHE A 10 9.29 -3.68 10.77
CA PHE A 10 10.57 -3.09 11.20
C PHE A 10 11.65 -4.15 11.43
N ASN A 11 11.28 -5.34 11.93
CA ASN A 11 12.20 -6.47 12.07
C ASN A 11 12.70 -6.94 10.69
N THR A 12 11.80 -7.05 9.73
CA THR A 12 12.17 -7.41 8.34
C THR A 12 13.06 -6.32 7.71
N ILE A 13 12.72 -5.05 7.88
CA ILE A 13 13.53 -3.92 7.40
C ILE A 13 14.95 -3.98 7.99
N GLN A 14 15.06 -4.21 9.29
CA GLN A 14 16.36 -4.34 9.96
C GLN A 14 17.17 -5.51 9.39
N LYS A 15 16.56 -6.67 9.19
CA LYS A 15 17.22 -7.84 8.59
C LYS A 15 17.70 -7.59 7.15
N ILE A 16 16.92 -6.85 6.35
CA ILE A 16 17.32 -6.46 4.98
C ILE A 16 18.57 -5.57 5.05
N GLN A 17 18.55 -4.59 5.97
CA GLN A 17 19.63 -3.65 6.18
C GLN A 17 20.90 -4.34 6.67
N ASP A 18 20.82 -5.21 7.69
CA ASP A 18 21.95 -5.95 8.26
C ASP A 18 22.62 -6.87 7.24
N GLN A 19 21.86 -7.38 6.29
CA GLN A 19 22.36 -8.20 5.17
C GLN A 19 22.91 -7.38 4.01
N GLY A 20 22.92 -6.05 4.09
CA GLY A 20 23.34 -5.16 2.99
C GLY A 20 22.49 -5.30 1.72
N ARG A 21 21.29 -5.88 1.83
CA ARG A 21 20.40 -6.09 0.69
C ARG A 21 19.59 -4.83 0.39
N LYS A 22 19.09 -4.75 -0.83
CA LYS A 22 18.23 -3.65 -1.27
C LYS A 22 17.02 -4.18 -2.02
N VAL A 23 15.88 -3.48 -1.87
CA VAL A 23 14.66 -3.74 -2.61
C VAL A 23 14.48 -2.73 -3.75
N GLY A 24 13.81 -3.15 -4.82
CA GLY A 24 13.57 -2.30 -5.99
C GLY A 24 12.34 -1.43 -5.85
N LEU A 25 11.32 -1.98 -5.24
CA LEU A 25 10.01 -1.38 -5.08
C LEU A 25 9.43 -1.76 -3.72
N VAL A 26 8.90 -0.78 -3.00
CA VAL A 26 7.98 -1.02 -1.89
C VAL A 26 6.55 -0.79 -2.42
N LEU A 27 5.65 -1.75 -2.22
CA LEU A 27 4.25 -1.62 -2.62
C LEU A 27 3.39 -2.08 -1.45
N THR A 28 2.53 -1.19 -0.93
CA THR A 28 1.81 -1.50 0.29
C THR A 28 0.57 -0.66 0.52
N SER A 29 -0.32 -1.20 1.36
CA SER A 29 -1.46 -0.53 1.97
C SER A 29 -1.36 -0.72 3.48
N PRO A 30 -0.83 0.27 4.21
CA PRO A 30 -0.68 0.16 5.66
C PRO A 30 -2.02 0.16 6.38
N PRO A 31 -2.07 -0.17 7.67
CA PRO A 31 -3.22 0.16 8.52
C PRO A 31 -3.48 1.66 8.47
N TYR A 32 -4.75 2.09 8.27
CA TYR A 32 -5.07 3.50 8.04
C TYR A 32 -5.37 4.29 9.32
N ASN A 33 -5.21 3.68 10.47
CA ASN A 33 -5.52 4.25 11.79
C ASN A 33 -6.97 4.79 11.88
N THR A 34 -7.91 3.97 11.47
CA THR A 34 -9.32 4.35 11.36
C THR A 34 -10.14 3.99 12.61
N GLY A 35 -9.51 3.48 13.66
CA GLY A 35 -10.16 3.09 14.93
C GLY A 35 -11.17 1.95 14.80
N ARG A 36 -11.20 1.24 13.68
CA ARG A 36 -12.24 0.25 13.37
C ARG A 36 -12.11 -1.06 14.13
N ASN A 37 -10.99 -1.28 14.79
CA ASN A 37 -10.73 -2.44 15.64
C ASN A 37 -10.85 -2.14 17.13
N SER A 38 -11.27 -0.92 17.53
CA SER A 38 -11.46 -0.62 18.94
C SER A 38 -12.59 -1.51 19.48
N THR A 39 -12.34 -2.13 20.64
CA THR A 39 -13.29 -3.03 21.33
C THR A 39 -14.59 -2.35 21.76
N ASP A 40 -14.65 -1.02 21.72
CA ASP A 40 -15.77 -0.21 22.14
C ASP A 40 -16.90 -0.10 21.10
N ILE A 41 -16.64 -0.51 19.86
CA ILE A 41 -17.69 -0.54 18.85
C ILE A 41 -18.42 -1.86 18.92
N LYS A 42 -19.36 -1.96 19.85
CA LYS A 42 -20.43 -2.98 19.86
C LYS A 42 -21.32 -2.78 18.62
N ARG A 43 -20.81 -3.10 17.45
CA ARG A 43 -21.67 -3.27 16.27
C ARG A 43 -22.23 -4.68 16.29
N ARG A 44 -23.53 -4.78 16.48
CA ARG A 44 -24.31 -5.95 16.12
C ARG A 44 -23.98 -6.29 14.67
N ASP A 45 -23.68 -7.54 14.40
CA ASP A 45 -23.72 -8.21 13.10
C ASP A 45 -22.53 -8.08 12.12
N THR A 46 -21.38 -7.58 12.49
CA THR A 46 -20.19 -7.86 11.68
C THR A 46 -19.08 -8.46 12.53
N HIS A 47 -18.98 -9.78 12.53
CA HIS A 47 -17.89 -10.57 13.13
C HIS A 47 -16.55 -10.41 12.41
N GLU A 48 -16.18 -9.19 12.05
CA GLU A 48 -15.05 -8.95 11.18
C GLU A 48 -14.13 -7.92 11.82
N ALA A 49 -13.31 -8.41 12.74
CA ALA A 49 -12.07 -7.70 13.03
C ALA A 49 -11.31 -7.54 11.70
N ARG A 50 -10.98 -6.30 11.32
CA ARG A 50 -10.19 -6.04 10.13
C ARG A 50 -8.77 -6.51 10.31
N TYR A 51 -8.29 -6.48 11.55
CA TYR A 51 -6.98 -6.94 11.97
C TYR A 51 -7.17 -7.75 13.25
N ASP A 52 -6.56 -8.90 13.31
CA ASP A 52 -6.64 -9.81 14.46
C ASP A 52 -5.69 -9.41 15.61
N ILE A 53 -4.63 -8.67 15.32
CA ILE A 53 -3.60 -8.28 16.29
C ILE A 53 -3.48 -6.76 16.44
N HIS A 54 -3.62 -5.99 15.35
CA HIS A 54 -3.44 -4.55 15.37
C HIS A 54 -4.73 -3.81 15.75
N LEU A 55 -4.68 -2.96 16.77
CA LEU A 55 -5.87 -2.24 17.26
C LEU A 55 -6.32 -1.09 16.35
N ASP A 56 -5.47 -0.59 15.47
CA ASP A 56 -5.76 0.50 14.52
C ASP A 56 -6.29 1.77 15.22
N ASN A 57 -5.76 2.08 16.39
CA ASN A 57 -6.25 3.12 17.31
C ASN A 57 -5.16 4.02 17.91
N MET A 58 -4.05 4.20 17.20
CA MET A 58 -3.01 5.15 17.59
C MET A 58 -3.57 6.57 17.63
N THR A 59 -3.02 7.44 18.48
CA THR A 59 -3.24 8.88 18.33
C THR A 59 -2.67 9.35 16.98
N ASP A 60 -3.15 10.48 16.45
CA ASP A 60 -2.61 11.05 15.22
C ASP A 60 -1.08 11.23 15.30
N SER A 61 -0.57 11.70 16.45
CA SER A 61 0.87 11.90 16.64
C SER A 61 1.64 10.58 16.55
N GLU A 62 1.22 9.57 17.29
CA GLU A 62 1.85 8.25 17.27
C GLU A 62 1.85 7.63 15.87
N TYR A 63 0.73 7.76 15.15
CA TYR A 63 0.62 7.23 13.79
C TYR A 63 1.53 7.97 12.80
N LEU A 64 1.66 9.29 12.95
CA LEU A 64 2.57 10.11 12.15
C LEU A 64 4.03 9.76 12.44
N ASP A 65 4.40 9.59 13.71
CA ASP A 65 5.76 9.21 14.12
C ASP A 65 6.11 7.80 13.61
N TRP A 66 5.16 6.86 13.77
CA TRP A 66 5.30 5.49 13.24
C TRP A 66 5.47 5.48 11.72
N THR A 67 4.67 6.25 10.98
CA THR A 67 4.78 6.34 9.52
C THR A 67 6.10 6.98 9.11
N THR A 68 6.55 8.00 9.80
CA THR A 68 7.85 8.66 9.54
C THR A 68 9.00 7.67 9.75
N ALA A 69 8.99 6.90 10.84
CA ALA A 69 9.97 5.85 11.10
C ALA A 69 9.96 4.78 10.00
N LEU A 70 8.78 4.40 9.50
CA LEU A 70 8.63 3.46 8.40
C LEU A 70 9.31 3.98 7.12
N PHE A 71 9.12 5.26 6.76
CA PHE A 71 9.77 5.86 5.60
C PHE A 71 11.27 6.00 5.77
N HIS A 72 11.79 6.27 6.95
CA HIS A 72 13.23 6.17 7.23
C HIS A 72 13.75 4.74 7.02
N GLY A 73 12.98 3.74 7.46
CA GLY A 73 13.28 2.35 7.17
C GLY A 73 13.33 2.06 5.67
N PHE A 74 12.39 2.56 4.89
CA PHE A 74 12.39 2.42 3.43
C PHE A 74 13.60 3.08 2.78
N ASP A 75 14.03 4.24 3.26
CA ASP A 75 15.23 4.90 2.75
C ASP A 75 16.47 4.02 2.91
N ASN A 76 16.59 3.34 4.05
CA ASN A 76 17.70 2.45 4.33
C ASN A 76 17.76 1.20 3.45
N ILE A 77 16.62 0.71 2.96
CA ILE A 77 16.54 -0.56 2.21
C ILE A 77 16.30 -0.40 0.71
N LEU A 78 15.80 0.75 0.25
CA LEU A 78 15.59 0.98 -1.18
C LEU A 78 16.93 1.11 -1.93
N ARG A 79 17.00 0.48 -3.10
CA ARG A 79 18.10 0.72 -4.05
C ARG A 79 18.03 2.15 -4.61
N LYS A 80 19.06 2.57 -5.31
CA LYS A 80 19.05 3.82 -6.10
C LYS A 80 17.88 3.79 -7.09
N ASN A 81 17.16 4.90 -7.19
CA ASN A 81 15.94 5.05 -8.00
C ASN A 81 14.83 4.05 -7.66
N GLY A 82 14.80 3.55 -6.42
CA GLY A 82 13.70 2.74 -5.90
C GLY A 82 12.46 3.58 -5.65
N VAL A 83 11.30 2.96 -5.73
CA VAL A 83 9.99 3.63 -5.63
C VAL A 83 9.19 3.04 -4.49
N VAL A 84 8.41 3.87 -3.80
CA VAL A 84 7.42 3.44 -2.82
C VAL A 84 6.02 3.74 -3.38
N LEU A 85 5.22 2.71 -3.57
CA LEU A 85 3.79 2.80 -3.90
C LEU A 85 2.99 2.61 -2.61
N TYR A 86 2.45 3.70 -2.10
CA TYR A 86 1.81 3.75 -0.79
C TYR A 86 0.31 4.04 -0.95
N ASN A 87 -0.52 3.02 -0.76
CA ASN A 87 -1.96 3.16 -0.90
C ASN A 87 -2.58 3.73 0.38
N MET A 88 -3.40 4.75 0.24
CA MET A 88 -4.22 5.31 1.31
C MET A 88 -5.60 5.72 0.83
N SER A 89 -6.58 5.55 1.70
CA SER A 89 -7.93 6.09 1.50
C SER A 89 -8.03 7.52 2.02
N TYR A 90 -8.75 8.36 1.29
CA TYR A 90 -9.06 9.73 1.71
C TYR A 90 -10.29 9.77 2.62
N GLY A 91 -10.11 9.49 3.84
CA GLY A 91 -11.15 9.67 4.82
C GLY A 91 -12.24 8.62 4.84
N THR A 92 -12.39 8.05 5.98
CA THR A 92 -13.55 7.26 6.35
C THR A 92 -14.11 7.84 7.64
N ASP A 93 -15.42 7.96 7.72
CA ASP A 93 -16.02 8.19 9.01
C ASP A 93 -15.80 6.98 9.88
N THR A 94 -15.09 7.16 10.94
CA THR A 94 -14.77 6.08 11.85
C THR A 94 -15.66 6.08 13.06
N THR A 95 -16.34 7.18 13.33
CA THR A 95 -17.22 7.29 14.49
C THR A 95 -18.69 7.29 14.06
N ASN A 96 -19.45 6.38 14.61
CA ASN A 96 -20.92 6.35 14.49
C ASN A 96 -21.61 7.17 15.58
N THR A 97 -20.87 7.91 16.38
CA THR A 97 -21.45 8.79 17.38
C THR A 97 -21.63 10.16 16.77
N LYS A 98 -22.82 10.74 16.93
CA LYS A 98 -23.16 12.07 16.39
C LYS A 98 -22.26 13.19 16.93
N GLU A 99 -21.51 12.91 18.00
CA GLU A 99 -20.69 13.87 18.74
C GLU A 99 -19.24 13.93 18.28
N ASP A 100 -18.73 12.89 17.58
CA ASP A 100 -17.31 12.76 17.24
C ASP A 100 -17.05 12.71 15.74
N TYR A 101 -17.73 13.54 14.95
CA TYR A 101 -17.37 13.68 13.55
C TYR A 101 -16.00 14.35 13.43
N LYS A 102 -14.96 13.54 13.33
CA LYS A 102 -13.62 14.00 12.95
C LYS A 102 -13.45 13.77 11.44
N PRO A 103 -13.25 14.83 10.66
CA PRO A 103 -12.84 14.65 9.28
C PRO A 103 -11.55 13.83 9.29
N ASN A 104 -11.47 12.79 8.46
CA ASN A 104 -10.25 12.00 8.38
C ASN A 104 -9.19 12.77 7.60
N GLU A 105 -8.45 13.59 8.29
CA GLU A 105 -7.33 14.37 7.77
C GLU A 105 -6.01 13.61 7.81
N ILE A 106 -6.00 12.41 8.41
CA ILE A 106 -4.75 11.68 8.71
C ILE A 106 -3.92 11.42 7.45
N MET A 107 -4.58 11.13 6.32
CA MET A 107 -3.90 10.94 5.04
C MET A 107 -3.09 12.17 4.63
N TYR A 108 -3.68 13.36 4.73
CA TYR A 108 -3.00 14.62 4.37
C TYR A 108 -1.87 14.95 5.33
N LYS A 109 -2.06 14.67 6.63
CA LYS A 109 -1.03 14.83 7.66
C LYS A 109 0.15 13.91 7.41
N VAL A 110 -0.10 12.63 7.09
CA VAL A 110 0.93 11.64 6.72
C VAL A 110 1.73 12.10 5.52
N ILE A 111 1.06 12.49 4.44
CA ILE A 111 1.72 12.95 3.22
C ILE A 111 2.62 14.15 3.51
N ASN A 112 2.07 15.16 4.19
CA ASN A 112 2.82 16.35 4.55
C ASN A 112 4.05 16.01 5.41
N ARG A 113 3.89 15.16 6.43
CA ARG A 113 4.95 14.75 7.33
C ARG A 113 6.06 13.98 6.61
N VAL A 114 5.70 13.04 5.75
CA VAL A 114 6.67 12.30 4.92
C VAL A 114 7.48 13.24 4.04
N ILE A 115 6.82 14.20 3.36
CA ILE A 115 7.51 15.16 2.50
C ILE A 115 8.42 16.10 3.30
N THR A 116 8.01 16.56 4.47
CA THR A 116 8.78 17.54 5.24
C THR A 116 9.91 16.92 6.04
N GLU A 117 9.71 15.73 6.61
CA GLU A 117 10.61 15.17 7.61
C GLU A 117 11.43 13.96 7.11
N THR A 118 11.22 13.51 5.87
CA THR A 118 11.99 12.38 5.31
C THR A 118 12.73 12.76 4.03
N ALA A 119 13.51 11.83 3.50
CA ALA A 119 14.18 11.97 2.22
C ALA A 119 13.23 11.91 1.01
N PHE A 120 11.95 11.59 1.21
CA PHE A 120 10.99 11.31 0.15
C PHE A 120 10.17 12.54 -0.26
N THR A 121 9.71 12.51 -1.51
CA THR A 121 8.71 13.42 -2.07
C THR A 121 7.75 12.64 -2.97
N ILE A 122 6.60 13.24 -3.29
CA ILE A 122 5.64 12.64 -4.23
C ILE A 122 6.10 12.93 -5.66
N ALA A 123 6.28 11.87 -6.45
CA ALA A 123 6.53 11.94 -7.89
C ALA A 123 5.22 11.91 -8.69
N ASP A 124 4.22 11.17 -8.22
CA ASP A 124 2.90 11.06 -8.86
C ASP A 124 1.85 10.60 -7.84
N THR A 125 0.58 10.70 -8.23
CA THR A 125 -0.56 10.17 -7.48
C THR A 125 -1.45 9.40 -8.43
N ILE A 126 -1.61 8.10 -8.19
CA ILE A 126 -2.46 7.23 -9.00
C ILE A 126 -3.85 7.19 -8.37
N VAL A 127 -4.87 7.44 -9.16
CA VAL A 127 -6.26 7.26 -8.75
C VAL A 127 -6.66 5.81 -9.00
N TRP A 128 -6.92 5.08 -7.93
CA TRP A 128 -7.51 3.75 -8.03
C TRP A 128 -9.02 3.85 -7.92
N LYS A 129 -9.72 3.66 -9.04
CA LYS A 129 -11.17 3.48 -9.08
C LYS A 129 -11.49 2.03 -8.77
N LYS A 130 -12.26 1.81 -7.73
CA LYS A 130 -12.76 0.48 -7.35
C LYS A 130 -13.87 0.06 -8.31
N SER A 131 -13.83 -1.17 -8.80
CA SER A 131 -14.87 -1.71 -9.70
C SER A 131 -16.24 -1.79 -9.02
N THR A 132 -16.25 -1.92 -7.68
CA THR A 132 -17.46 -1.95 -6.88
C THR A 132 -17.30 -1.06 -5.65
N ALA A 133 -18.34 -0.30 -5.31
CA ALA A 133 -18.40 0.46 -4.07
C ALA A 133 -19.72 0.17 -3.35
N LEU A 134 -19.66 0.21 -2.02
CA LEU A 134 -20.88 0.21 -1.23
C LEU A 134 -21.55 1.58 -1.39
N PRO A 135 -22.80 1.65 -1.89
CA PRO A 135 -23.47 2.92 -2.07
C PRO A 135 -23.71 3.60 -0.72
N ASN A 136 -23.49 4.91 -0.68
CA ASN A 136 -23.87 5.74 0.45
C ASN A 136 -25.14 6.52 0.06
N ASN A 137 -26.28 5.92 0.33
CA ASN A 137 -27.61 6.47 0.01
C ASN A 137 -28.39 6.94 1.25
N THR A 138 -27.77 6.88 2.43
CA THR A 138 -28.41 7.24 3.71
C THR A 138 -28.00 8.60 4.24
N SER A 139 -26.99 9.22 3.67
CA SER A 139 -26.43 10.51 4.13
C SER A 139 -26.52 11.56 3.04
N LYS A 140 -27.14 12.71 3.33
CA LYS A 140 -27.26 13.83 2.37
C LYS A 140 -25.90 14.48 2.03
N ASN A 141 -24.96 14.47 2.96
CA ASN A 141 -23.67 15.18 2.88
C ASN A 141 -22.51 14.27 2.49
N LYS A 142 -22.75 13.03 2.07
CA LYS A 142 -21.71 12.08 1.73
C LYS A 142 -21.95 11.43 0.39
N LEU A 143 -20.97 11.50 -0.47
CA LEU A 143 -20.98 10.78 -1.75
C LEU A 143 -20.53 9.32 -1.56
N THR A 144 -20.97 8.46 -2.48
CA THR A 144 -20.40 7.10 -2.59
C THR A 144 -18.93 7.22 -3.01
N ARG A 145 -18.04 6.64 -2.21
CA ARG A 145 -16.59 6.71 -2.46
C ARG A 145 -16.15 5.55 -3.31
N LEU A 146 -15.74 5.88 -4.53
CA LEU A 146 -15.26 4.89 -5.52
C LEU A 146 -13.74 4.80 -5.58
N CYS A 147 -13.03 5.84 -5.12
CA CYS A 147 -11.60 5.93 -5.34
C CYS A 147 -10.81 5.81 -4.05
N GLU A 148 -9.60 5.28 -4.19
CA GLU A 148 -8.47 5.45 -3.26
C GLU A 148 -7.28 5.98 -4.04
N PHE A 149 -6.23 6.37 -3.33
CA PHE A 149 -5.02 6.91 -3.94
C PHE A 149 -3.83 6.01 -3.65
N VAL A 150 -2.99 5.82 -4.67
CA VAL A 150 -1.67 5.25 -4.50
C VAL A 150 -0.67 6.37 -4.74
N TYR A 151 0.00 6.79 -3.67
CA TYR A 151 1.03 7.81 -3.73
C TYR A 151 2.35 7.20 -4.15
N VAL A 152 2.96 7.78 -5.17
CA VAL A 152 4.25 7.36 -5.70
C VAL A 152 5.33 8.22 -5.05
N PHE A 153 6.03 7.67 -4.06
CA PHE A 153 7.14 8.35 -3.41
C PHE A 153 8.47 7.92 -3.99
N VAL A 154 9.33 8.89 -4.19
CA VAL A 154 10.74 8.71 -4.56
C VAL A 154 11.61 9.60 -3.68
N ARG A 155 12.91 9.31 -3.57
CA ARG A 155 13.79 10.24 -2.88
C ARG A 155 13.82 11.59 -3.60
N LYS A 156 13.85 12.69 -2.86
CA LYS A 156 13.96 14.06 -3.40
C LYS A 156 15.12 14.21 -4.37
N SER A 157 16.27 13.60 -4.03
CA SER A 157 17.47 13.60 -4.85
C SER A 157 17.32 12.78 -6.14
N GLU A 158 16.34 11.88 -6.22
CA GLU A 158 16.14 10.96 -7.34
C GLU A 158 14.92 11.33 -8.21
N LEU A 159 14.20 12.43 -7.89
CA LEU A 159 12.99 12.84 -8.60
C LEU A 159 13.18 13.01 -10.12
N LYS A 160 14.39 13.38 -10.56
CA LYS A 160 14.71 13.52 -11.99
C LYS A 160 15.27 12.26 -12.64
N SER A 161 15.66 11.26 -11.85
CA SER A 161 16.38 10.06 -12.32
C SER A 161 15.63 8.75 -12.14
N PHE A 162 14.53 8.73 -11.36
CA PHE A 162 13.72 7.54 -11.24
C PHE A 162 13.03 7.22 -12.58
N GLU A 163 12.71 5.95 -12.78
CA GLU A 163 12.08 5.47 -14.01
C GLU A 163 10.78 4.75 -13.71
N THR A 164 9.80 4.93 -14.60
CA THR A 164 8.60 4.10 -14.69
C THR A 164 8.87 2.90 -15.59
N ALA A 165 7.99 1.89 -15.57
CA ALA A 165 8.11 0.72 -16.44
C ALA A 165 7.60 0.96 -17.88
N LYS A 166 7.34 2.22 -18.27
CA LYS A 166 6.85 2.58 -19.61
C LYS A 166 7.76 2.05 -20.72
N LYS A 167 7.16 1.40 -21.69
CA LYS A 167 7.89 0.84 -22.84
C LYS A 167 8.20 1.93 -23.87
N VAL A 168 9.34 1.79 -24.54
CA VAL A 168 9.69 2.66 -25.66
C VAL A 168 8.78 2.35 -26.84
N LYS A 169 8.02 3.34 -27.30
CA LYS A 169 7.12 3.24 -28.44
C LYS A 169 7.86 3.49 -29.76
N SER A 170 8.77 4.46 -29.78
CA SER A 170 9.55 4.81 -30.96
C SER A 170 10.84 5.56 -30.58
N VAL A 171 11.78 5.61 -31.51
CA VAL A 171 13.02 6.38 -31.37
C VAL A 171 13.15 7.29 -32.58
N ALA A 172 13.33 8.59 -32.38
CA ALA A 172 13.57 9.55 -33.45
C ALA A 172 14.97 9.35 -34.08
N LYS A 173 15.20 9.90 -35.27
CA LYS A 173 16.52 9.91 -35.92
C LYS A 173 17.62 10.58 -35.07
N THR A 174 17.24 11.49 -34.17
CA THR A 174 18.09 12.16 -33.18
C THR A 174 18.49 11.28 -32.00
N GLY A 175 17.96 10.06 -31.90
CA GLY A 175 18.15 9.17 -30.73
C GLY A 175 17.14 9.43 -29.60
N GLN A 176 16.27 10.43 -29.70
CA GLN A 176 15.25 10.72 -28.68
C GLN A 176 14.23 9.58 -28.64
N LYS A 177 13.99 9.04 -27.43
CA LYS A 177 13.00 8.00 -27.16
C LYS A 177 11.64 8.62 -26.86
N PHE A 178 10.62 8.03 -27.44
CA PHE A 178 9.21 8.29 -27.11
C PHE A 178 8.64 7.05 -26.44
N TYR A 179 7.86 7.26 -25.40
CA TYR A 179 7.29 6.21 -24.57
C TYR A 179 5.80 6.07 -24.82
N GLU A 180 5.25 4.93 -24.44
CA GLU A 180 3.81 4.71 -24.43
C GLU A 180 3.11 5.64 -23.44
N ASN A 181 1.82 5.94 -23.71
CA ASN A 181 0.98 6.68 -22.78
C ASN A 181 0.46 5.75 -21.70
N VAL A 182 0.86 6.00 -20.47
CA VAL A 182 0.34 5.34 -19.28
C VAL A 182 -0.30 6.40 -18.41
N TYR A 183 -1.56 6.18 -18.04
CA TYR A 183 -2.34 7.13 -17.25
C TYR A 183 -2.18 6.85 -15.75
N ASN A 184 -2.20 7.89 -14.92
CA ASN A 184 -2.20 7.77 -13.47
C ASN A 184 -3.62 7.42 -12.93
N PHE A 185 -4.30 6.55 -13.62
CA PHE A 185 -5.64 6.07 -13.31
C PHE A 185 -5.71 4.56 -13.51
N VAL A 186 -6.21 3.85 -12.50
CA VAL A 186 -6.36 2.39 -12.53
C VAL A 186 -7.77 2.04 -12.10
N GLU A 187 -8.46 1.24 -12.87
CA GLU A 187 -9.68 0.56 -12.43
C GLU A 187 -9.34 -0.89 -12.09
N ALA A 188 -9.65 -1.32 -10.86
CA ALA A 188 -9.39 -2.67 -10.38
C ALA A 188 -10.39 -3.07 -9.31
N ARG A 189 -10.54 -4.37 -9.11
CA ARG A 189 -11.39 -4.92 -8.03
C ARG A 189 -10.92 -4.45 -6.66
N ASN A 190 -11.85 -4.36 -5.72
CA ASN A 190 -11.56 -3.94 -4.36
C ASN A 190 -10.65 -4.94 -3.64
N ASN A 191 -10.93 -6.23 -3.84
CA ASN A 191 -10.19 -7.36 -3.25
C ASN A 191 -10.35 -8.59 -4.13
N ASP A 192 -9.65 -9.66 -3.81
CA ASP A 192 -9.69 -10.93 -4.57
C ASP A 192 -10.91 -11.81 -4.24
N ARG A 193 -11.81 -11.36 -3.36
CA ARG A 193 -13.04 -12.06 -2.92
C ARG A 193 -12.83 -13.44 -2.28
N THR A 194 -11.60 -13.83 -2.09
CA THR A 194 -11.23 -15.17 -1.58
C THR A 194 -11.12 -15.20 -0.06
N ASN A 195 -11.17 -14.03 0.60
CA ASN A 195 -10.74 -13.87 1.97
C ASN A 195 -11.88 -13.40 2.89
N LYS A 196 -12.10 -14.16 3.97
CA LYS A 196 -13.00 -13.79 5.07
C LYS A 196 -12.23 -13.19 6.28
N LEU A 197 -10.91 -13.35 6.34
CA LEU A 197 -10.08 -12.96 7.48
C LEU A 197 -9.77 -11.46 7.49
N ASN A 198 -9.60 -10.85 6.31
CA ASN A 198 -9.30 -9.43 6.19
C ASN A 198 -9.94 -8.84 4.93
N LYS A 199 -10.94 -8.00 5.10
CA LYS A 199 -11.63 -7.33 3.99
C LYS A 199 -10.96 -6.01 3.55
N ALA A 200 -9.92 -5.60 4.26
CA ALA A 200 -9.21 -4.34 3.98
C ALA A 200 -8.03 -4.53 3.02
N THR A 201 -7.89 -5.69 2.38
CA THR A 201 -6.84 -5.96 1.39
C THR A 201 -7.20 -5.41 0.03
N PHE A 202 -6.21 -4.93 -0.72
CA PHE A 202 -6.37 -4.67 -2.15
C PHE A 202 -6.26 -5.97 -2.97
N SER A 203 -6.71 -5.92 -4.22
CA SER A 203 -6.69 -7.09 -5.11
C SER A 203 -5.32 -7.31 -5.75
N SER A 204 -5.00 -8.56 -6.09
CA SER A 204 -3.86 -8.89 -6.95
C SER A 204 -3.95 -8.20 -8.32
N GLU A 205 -5.16 -7.97 -8.85
CA GLU A 205 -5.39 -7.20 -10.07
C GLU A 205 -4.83 -5.78 -10.00
N LEU A 206 -5.05 -5.07 -8.86
CA LEU A 206 -4.47 -3.75 -8.66
C LEU A 206 -2.95 -3.82 -8.66
N VAL A 207 -2.39 -4.80 -7.93
CA VAL A 207 -0.94 -4.98 -7.83
C VAL A 207 -0.31 -5.24 -9.20
N LEU A 208 -0.90 -6.11 -10.03
CA LEU A 208 -0.43 -6.38 -11.40
C LEU A 208 -0.34 -5.10 -12.23
N LYS A 209 -1.38 -4.25 -12.17
CA LYS A 209 -1.40 -2.98 -12.89
C LYS A 209 -0.35 -1.99 -12.36
N LEU A 210 -0.15 -1.91 -11.05
CA LEU A 210 0.87 -1.06 -10.44
C LEU A 210 2.29 -1.53 -10.76
N LEU A 211 2.53 -2.85 -10.79
CA LEU A 211 3.81 -3.43 -11.20
C LEU A 211 4.10 -3.14 -12.68
N ASP A 212 3.11 -3.25 -13.57
CA ASP A 212 3.27 -2.89 -14.99
C ASP A 212 3.64 -1.40 -15.19
N MET A 213 3.22 -0.52 -14.27
CA MET A 213 3.53 0.91 -14.32
C MET A 213 4.90 1.27 -13.72
N TYR A 214 5.33 0.60 -12.65
CA TYR A 214 6.46 1.07 -11.83
C TYR A 214 7.54 0.02 -11.54
N TYR A 215 7.30 -1.27 -11.78
CA TYR A 215 8.33 -2.26 -11.54
C TYR A 215 9.37 -2.25 -12.67
N THR A 216 10.59 -1.86 -12.35
CA THR A 216 11.69 -1.88 -13.31
C THR A 216 12.66 -3.04 -13.06
N LYS A 217 12.99 -3.32 -11.81
CA LYS A 217 13.86 -4.44 -11.40
C LYS A 217 13.97 -4.57 -9.88
N GLY A 218 14.52 -5.68 -9.43
CA GLY A 218 14.86 -5.94 -8.03
C GLY A 218 13.76 -6.70 -7.30
N VAL A 219 13.80 -6.68 -6.00
CA VAL A 219 12.81 -7.34 -5.13
C VAL A 219 11.68 -6.36 -4.84
N VAL A 220 10.43 -6.85 -4.88
CA VAL A 220 9.26 -6.12 -4.39
C VAL A 220 9.08 -6.43 -2.91
N TYR A 221 8.89 -5.41 -2.10
CA TYR A 221 8.62 -5.55 -0.65
C TYR A 221 7.26 -5.00 -0.28
N ASP A 222 6.47 -5.82 0.41
CA ASP A 222 5.22 -5.40 1.03
C ASP A 222 5.33 -5.53 2.56
N PRO A 223 5.49 -4.41 3.30
CA PRO A 223 5.62 -4.43 4.76
C PRO A 223 4.32 -4.81 5.50
N PHE A 224 3.18 -4.83 4.83
CA PHE A 224 1.86 -5.16 5.39
C PHE A 224 1.10 -6.09 4.43
N MET A 225 1.71 -7.22 4.09
CA MET A 225 1.25 -8.06 2.99
C MET A 225 -0.13 -8.69 3.21
N GLY A 226 -0.61 -8.73 4.45
CA GLY A 226 -1.91 -9.30 4.79
C GLY A 226 -2.07 -10.71 4.23
N THR A 227 -3.08 -10.90 3.41
CA THR A 227 -3.41 -12.17 2.77
C THR A 227 -2.65 -12.44 1.46
N GLY A 228 -1.58 -11.67 1.19
CA GLY A 228 -0.59 -11.97 0.17
C GLY A 228 -0.93 -11.54 -1.26
N SER A 229 -1.80 -10.56 -1.48
CA SER A 229 -2.13 -10.11 -2.85
C SER A 229 -0.90 -9.63 -3.65
N THR A 230 0.06 -8.98 -2.96
CA THR A 230 1.34 -8.59 -3.57
C THR A 230 2.17 -9.80 -3.96
N GLY A 231 2.25 -10.81 -3.09
CA GLY A 231 2.97 -12.06 -3.38
C GLY A 231 2.37 -12.80 -4.57
N VAL A 232 1.04 -12.96 -4.60
CA VAL A 232 0.30 -13.59 -5.71
C VAL A 232 0.62 -12.91 -7.04
N ALA A 233 0.54 -11.58 -7.10
CA ALA A 233 0.83 -10.84 -8.33
C ALA A 233 2.30 -10.98 -8.76
N CYS A 234 3.23 -10.98 -7.80
CA CYS A 234 4.65 -11.17 -8.08
C CYS A 234 4.96 -12.59 -8.60
N GLU A 235 4.38 -13.63 -8.01
CA GLU A 235 4.55 -15.02 -8.50
C GLU A 235 4.01 -15.17 -9.93
N MET A 236 2.83 -14.61 -10.24
CA MET A 236 2.26 -14.62 -11.59
C MET A 236 3.19 -13.99 -12.63
N LEU A 237 4.04 -13.04 -12.24
CA LEU A 237 4.98 -12.33 -13.11
C LEU A 237 6.42 -12.85 -13.01
N GLY A 238 6.70 -13.85 -12.17
CA GLY A 238 8.05 -14.33 -11.91
C GLY A 238 8.96 -13.30 -11.23
N ILE A 239 8.38 -12.36 -10.47
CA ILE A 239 9.10 -11.29 -9.79
C ILE A 239 9.47 -11.75 -8.38
N LYS A 240 10.74 -11.56 -7.99
CA LYS A 240 11.18 -11.82 -6.62
C LYS A 240 10.53 -10.84 -5.64
N TRP A 241 10.00 -11.35 -4.56
CA TRP A 241 9.32 -10.54 -3.57
C TRP A 241 9.59 -11.02 -2.13
N LEU A 242 9.27 -10.18 -1.20
CA LEU A 242 9.16 -10.49 0.22
C LEU A 242 8.01 -9.68 0.84
N GLY A 243 7.37 -10.24 1.85
CA GLY A 243 6.31 -9.58 2.58
C GLY A 243 6.46 -9.80 4.08
N SER A 244 6.05 -8.81 4.88
CA SER A 244 5.93 -8.91 6.33
C SER A 244 4.46 -8.92 6.71
N GLU A 245 4.11 -9.75 7.69
CA GLU A 245 2.78 -9.81 8.27
C GLU A 245 2.88 -10.33 9.71
N ILE A 246 2.30 -9.60 10.65
CA ILE A 246 2.33 -9.98 12.07
C ILE A 246 1.32 -11.09 12.41
N SER A 247 0.21 -11.16 11.67
CA SER A 247 -0.83 -12.17 11.86
C SER A 247 -0.42 -13.52 11.28
N THR A 248 -0.26 -14.49 12.15
CA THR A 248 0.03 -15.88 11.73
C THR A 248 -1.09 -16.44 10.85
N ALA A 249 -2.36 -16.16 11.19
CA ALA A 249 -3.51 -16.63 10.42
C ALA A 249 -3.52 -16.05 8.99
N GLN A 250 -3.18 -14.78 8.81
CA GLN A 250 -3.04 -14.17 7.49
C GLN A 250 -1.86 -14.75 6.71
N CYS A 251 -0.73 -14.99 7.38
CA CYS A 251 0.43 -15.65 6.77
C CYS A 251 0.11 -17.06 6.27
N GLU A 252 -0.61 -17.87 7.07
CA GLU A 252 -1.05 -19.21 6.68
C GLU A 252 -2.00 -19.18 5.49
N TYR A 253 -2.93 -18.24 5.51
CA TYR A 253 -3.85 -18.03 4.39
C TYR A 253 -3.09 -17.61 3.11
N ALA A 254 -2.12 -16.72 3.22
CA ALA A 254 -1.30 -16.28 2.10
C ALA A 254 -0.47 -17.44 1.52
N ARG A 255 0.10 -18.33 2.36
CA ARG A 255 0.82 -19.53 1.89
C ARG A 255 -0.08 -20.42 1.06
N LYS A 256 -1.30 -20.72 1.53
CA LYS A 256 -2.26 -21.54 0.77
C LYS A 256 -2.58 -20.93 -0.59
N ARG A 257 -2.81 -19.62 -0.64
CA ARG A 257 -3.05 -18.92 -1.91
C ARG A 257 -1.89 -19.04 -2.89
N LEU A 258 -0.67 -19.02 -2.40
CA LEU A 258 0.54 -19.10 -3.23
C LEU A 258 0.80 -20.54 -3.70
N GLU A 259 0.40 -21.56 -2.91
CA GLU A 259 0.47 -22.98 -3.29
C GLU A 259 -0.56 -23.36 -4.35
N GLU A 260 -1.65 -22.58 -4.49
CA GLU A 260 -2.73 -22.79 -5.46
C GLU A 260 -2.48 -22.14 -6.84
N LEU A 261 -1.36 -21.40 -7.00
CA LEU A 261 -0.96 -20.78 -8.27
C LEU A 261 -0.26 -21.76 -9.20
#